data_3b0b1ba5f59a67a8890b3b859153ca06
#
_entry.id   3b0b1ba5f59a67a8890b3b859153ca06
#
_cell.length_a   1.000
_cell.length_b   1.000
_cell.length_c   1.000
_cell.angle_alpha   90.00
_cell.angle_beta   90.00
_cell.angle_gamma   90.00
#
_symmetry.space_group_name_H-M   'P 1'
#
loop_
_entity.id
_entity.type
_entity.pdbx_description
1 polymer ?
#
loop_
_entity_poly.entity_id
_entity_poly.type
_entity_poly.pdbx_seq_one_letter_code
_entity_poly.pdbx_strand_id
1 'polypeptide(L)'
;MKDDQDTLNVLRTLRNKPRFSQRDLAKSLGFSLGKLNYVLRSLQEKGLVKIRNFQNQKNKIDYIQYVLTAKGITKRYKLTVNFMKKKMKEYEELKKDIEKQ
;
A
#
# COMPACT_ATOMS: atom_id res chain seq x y z
N MET A 1 12.98 0.18 -5.84
CA MET A 1 12.31 0.87 -6.95
C MET A 1 11.08 1.59 -6.43
N LYS A 2 10.70 2.67 -7.10
CA LYS A 2 9.51 3.44 -6.71
C LYS A 2 8.26 2.59 -6.62
N ASP A 3 8.14 1.60 -7.50
CA ASP A 3 6.97 0.73 -7.55
C ASP A 3 6.81 -0.11 -6.29
N ASP A 4 7.90 -0.59 -5.71
CA ASP A 4 7.85 -1.38 -4.48
C ASP A 4 7.46 -0.54 -3.28
N GLN A 5 7.95 0.70 -3.21
CA GLN A 5 7.58 1.63 -2.15
C GLN A 5 6.10 1.99 -2.25
N ASP A 6 5.63 2.33 -3.45
CA ASP A 6 4.23 2.66 -3.68
C ASP A 6 3.33 1.46 -3.38
N THR A 7 3.73 0.26 -3.83
CA THR A 7 3.00 -0.96 -3.55
C THR A 7 2.86 -1.18 -2.05
N LEU A 8 3.97 -1.08 -1.31
CA LEU A 8 3.94 -1.27 0.13
C LEU A 8 3.02 -0.25 0.80
N ASN A 9 3.10 1.02 0.39
CA ASN A 9 2.29 2.08 0.98
C ASN A 9 0.80 1.82 0.78
N VAL A 10 0.41 1.38 -0.42
CA VAL A 10 -0.99 1.04 -0.71
C VAL A 10 -1.43 -0.16 0.12
N LEU A 11 -0.64 -1.23 0.16
CA LEU A 11 -1.00 -2.44 0.90
C LEU A 11 -1.13 -2.16 2.40
N ARG A 12 -0.25 -1.34 2.97
CA ARG A 12 -0.32 -0.95 4.38
C ARG A 12 -1.58 -0.14 4.68
N THR A 13 -1.90 0.80 3.81
CA THR A 13 -3.07 1.66 4.01
C THR A 13 -4.36 0.86 3.91
N LEU A 14 -4.46 -0.06 2.95
CA LEU A 14 -5.63 -0.93 2.81
C LEU A 14 -5.82 -1.83 4.03
N ARG A 15 -4.73 -2.28 4.63
CA ARG A 15 -4.83 -3.09 5.85
C ARG A 15 -5.35 -2.28 7.04
N ASN A 16 -4.83 -1.06 7.21
CA ASN A 16 -5.12 -0.27 8.40
C ASN A 16 -6.45 0.45 8.33
N LYS A 17 -6.90 0.79 7.11
CA LYS A 17 -8.14 1.55 6.92
C LYS A 17 -8.93 0.98 5.74
N PRO A 18 -9.65 -0.12 5.95
CA PRO A 18 -10.34 -0.81 4.85
C PRO A 18 -11.51 -0.02 4.26
N ARG A 19 -11.99 1.01 4.93
CA ARG A 19 -13.14 1.80 4.46
C ARG A 19 -12.72 3.20 4.04
N PHE A 20 -11.97 3.27 2.96
CA PHE A 20 -11.64 4.55 2.34
C PHE A 20 -12.38 4.70 1.02
N SER A 21 -12.84 5.91 0.73
CA SER A 21 -13.14 6.25 -0.65
C SER A 21 -11.82 6.31 -1.42
N GLN A 22 -11.87 6.13 -2.75
CA GLN A 22 -10.66 6.23 -3.57
C GLN A 22 -10.00 7.60 -3.44
N ARG A 23 -10.81 8.65 -3.33
CA ARG A 23 -10.31 10.01 -3.19
C ARG A 23 -9.54 10.18 -1.87
N ASP A 24 -10.10 9.67 -0.76
CA ASP A 24 -9.44 9.75 0.54
C ASP A 24 -8.16 8.92 0.56
N LEU A 25 -8.18 7.75 -0.07
CA LEU A 25 -7.03 6.88 -0.16
C LEU A 25 -5.90 7.56 -0.96
N ALA A 26 -6.22 8.15 -2.10
CA ALA A 26 -5.25 8.88 -2.91
C ALA A 26 -4.64 10.02 -2.12
N LYS A 27 -5.47 10.78 -1.43
CA LYS A 27 -5.02 11.92 -0.62
C LYS A 27 -4.09 11.46 0.50
N SER A 28 -4.45 10.38 1.19
CA SER A 28 -3.63 9.82 2.27
C SER A 28 -2.25 9.38 1.77
N LEU A 29 -2.17 8.89 0.54
CA LEU A 29 -0.93 8.39 -0.05
C LEU A 29 -0.12 9.48 -0.78
N GLY A 30 -0.71 10.67 -0.96
CA GLY A 30 -0.09 11.70 -1.77
C GLY A 30 -0.12 11.40 -3.26
N PHE A 31 -1.09 10.60 -3.71
CA PHE A 31 -1.24 10.20 -5.10
C PHE A 31 -2.32 11.03 -5.78
N SER A 32 -2.19 11.22 -7.09
CA SER A 32 -3.33 11.62 -7.90
C SER A 32 -4.33 10.47 -7.97
N LEU A 33 -5.58 10.77 -8.29
CA LEU A 33 -6.59 9.73 -8.43
C LEU A 33 -6.23 8.76 -9.56
N GLY A 34 -5.69 9.28 -10.66
CA GLY A 34 -5.24 8.44 -11.77
C GLY A 34 -4.10 7.50 -11.39
N LYS A 35 -3.13 7.99 -10.63
CA LYS A 35 -2.05 7.14 -10.14
C LYS A 35 -2.58 6.05 -9.23
N LEU A 36 -3.48 6.40 -8.32
CA LEU A 36 -4.08 5.40 -7.43
C LEU A 36 -4.80 4.32 -8.21
N ASN A 37 -5.61 4.71 -9.19
CA ASN A 37 -6.34 3.74 -10.01
C ASN A 37 -5.38 2.81 -10.76
N TYR A 38 -4.31 3.36 -11.30
CA TYR A 38 -3.29 2.57 -11.99
C TYR A 38 -2.65 1.55 -11.05
N VAL A 39 -2.26 1.97 -9.86
CA VAL A 39 -1.62 1.08 -8.89
C VAL A 39 -2.60 0.01 -8.42
N LEU A 40 -3.83 0.37 -8.08
CA LEU A 40 -4.84 -0.59 -7.62
C LEU A 40 -5.15 -1.64 -8.69
N ARG A 41 -5.27 -1.20 -9.95
CA ARG A 41 -5.52 -2.13 -11.06
C ARG A 41 -4.35 -3.11 -11.22
N SER A 42 -3.12 -2.60 -11.14
CA SER A 42 -1.93 -3.44 -11.21
C SER A 42 -1.89 -4.47 -10.08
N LEU A 43 -2.22 -4.05 -8.86
CA LEU A 43 -2.26 -4.96 -7.71
C LEU A 43 -3.36 -6.00 -7.85
N GLN A 44 -4.50 -5.62 -8.42
CA GLN A 44 -5.59 -6.55 -8.69
C GLN A 44 -5.19 -7.59 -9.72
N GLU A 45 -4.52 -7.17 -10.79
CA GLU A 45 -4.04 -8.09 -11.83
C GLU A 45 -3.03 -9.09 -11.26
N LYS A 46 -2.23 -8.68 -10.30
CA LYS A 46 -1.26 -9.55 -9.62
C LYS A 46 -1.89 -10.43 -8.54
N GLY A 47 -3.19 -10.26 -8.28
CA GLY A 47 -3.91 -11.03 -7.27
C GLY A 47 -3.59 -10.62 -5.83
N LEU A 48 -3.06 -9.42 -5.63
CA LEU A 48 -2.69 -8.93 -4.30
C LEU A 48 -3.84 -8.21 -3.59
N VAL A 49 -4.78 -7.65 -4.35
CA VAL A 49 -6.00 -7.06 -3.84
C VAL A 49 -7.18 -7.55 -4.64
N LYS A 50 -8.36 -7.50 -4.03
CA LYS A 50 -9.62 -7.82 -4.71
C LYS A 50 -10.62 -6.74 -4.41
N ILE A 51 -11.60 -6.61 -5.29
CA ILE A 51 -12.69 -5.66 -5.13
C ILE A 51 -13.80 -6.34 -4.35
N ARG A 52 -14.33 -5.60 -3.39
CA ARG A 52 -15.50 -6.01 -2.63
C ARG A 52 -16.54 -4.90 -2.74
N ASN A 53 -17.70 -5.23 -3.30
CA ASN A 53 -18.77 -4.27 -3.43
C ASN A 53 -19.62 -4.27 -2.17
N PHE A 54 -19.85 -3.08 -1.63
CA PHE A 54 -20.78 -2.88 -0.54
C PHE A 54 -21.99 -2.11 -1.04
N GLN A 55 -23.15 -2.67 -0.79
CA GLN A 55 -24.39 -1.98 -1.02
C GLN A 55 -24.92 -1.47 0.31
N ASN A 56 -24.99 -0.14 0.46
CA ASN A 56 -25.62 0.45 1.63
C ASN A 56 -27.09 0.67 1.33
N GLN A 57 -27.95 -0.21 1.85
CA GLN A 57 -29.37 -0.15 1.57
C GLN A 57 -30.04 1.12 2.10
N LYS A 58 -29.50 1.73 3.14
CA LYS A 58 -30.07 2.95 3.71
C LYS A 58 -29.86 4.18 2.84
N ASN A 59 -28.73 4.27 2.14
CA ASN A 59 -28.38 5.45 1.36
C ASN A 59 -28.30 5.18 -0.14
N LYS A 60 -28.59 3.96 -0.58
CA LYS A 60 -28.50 3.53 -1.99
C LYS A 60 -27.16 3.90 -2.65
N ILE A 61 -26.09 3.97 -1.86
CA ILE A 61 -24.76 4.25 -2.37
C ILE A 61 -23.99 2.95 -2.42
N ASP A 62 -23.46 2.64 -3.60
CA ASP A 62 -22.59 1.50 -3.80
C ASP A 62 -21.17 1.90 -3.47
N TYR A 63 -20.56 1.19 -2.55
CA TYR A 63 -19.15 1.39 -2.21
C TYR A 63 -18.31 0.33 -2.87
N ILE A 64 -17.27 0.76 -3.55
CA ILE A 64 -16.22 -0.14 -4.03
C ILE A 64 -15.11 -0.12 -2.98
N GLN A 65 -14.85 -1.28 -2.40
CA GLN A 65 -13.80 -1.44 -1.42
C GLN A 65 -12.73 -2.38 -1.97
N TYR A 66 -11.48 -1.97 -1.85
CA TYR A 66 -10.35 -2.84 -2.15
C TYR A 66 -9.87 -3.50 -0.85
N VAL A 67 -9.71 -4.81 -0.88
CA VAL A 67 -9.24 -5.56 0.29
C VAL A 67 -8.04 -6.42 -0.10
N LEU A 68 -7.18 -6.69 0.87
CA LEU A 68 -6.01 -7.55 0.65
C LEU A 68 -6.45 -9.00 0.50
N THR A 69 -5.85 -9.70 -0.46
CA THR A 69 -5.92 -11.15 -0.55
C THR A 69 -4.87 -11.76 0.39
N ALA A 70 -4.91 -13.08 0.60
CA ALA A 70 -3.86 -13.78 1.35
C ALA A 70 -2.49 -13.53 0.71
N LYS A 71 -2.43 -13.54 -0.63
CA LYS A 71 -1.22 -13.24 -1.38
C LYS A 71 -0.76 -11.79 -1.15
N GLY A 72 -1.70 -10.85 -1.03
CA GLY A 72 -1.40 -9.46 -0.74
C GLY A 72 -0.81 -9.27 0.65
N ILE A 73 -1.34 -9.99 1.64
CA ILE A 73 -0.80 -9.97 3.00
C ILE A 73 0.64 -10.48 3.02
N THR A 74 0.90 -11.58 2.33
CA THR A 74 2.25 -12.15 2.21
C THR A 74 3.20 -11.17 1.51
N LYS A 75 2.75 -10.56 0.43
CA LYS A 75 3.57 -9.57 -0.30
C LYS A 75 3.90 -8.37 0.58
N ARG A 76 2.91 -7.87 1.32
CA ARG A 76 3.13 -6.76 2.26
C ARG A 76 4.20 -7.12 3.29
N TYR A 77 4.12 -8.31 3.86
CA TYR A 77 5.10 -8.78 4.83
C TYR A 77 6.51 -8.81 4.22
N LYS A 78 6.66 -9.41 3.05
CA LYS A 78 7.96 -9.50 2.37
C LYS A 78 8.55 -8.13 2.06
N LEU A 79 7.73 -7.22 1.55
CA LEU A 79 8.17 -5.86 1.26
C LEU A 79 8.59 -5.13 2.53
N THR A 80 7.83 -5.31 3.61
CA THR A 80 8.16 -4.69 4.90
C THR A 80 9.53 -5.16 5.37
N VAL A 81 9.78 -6.46 5.34
CA VAL A 81 11.08 -7.02 5.75
C VAL A 81 12.21 -6.46 4.89
N ASN A 82 12.01 -6.39 3.57
CA ASN A 82 13.02 -5.87 2.66
C ASN A 82 13.34 -4.39 2.94
N PHE A 83 12.32 -3.59 3.20
CA PHE A 83 12.52 -2.18 3.53
C PHE A 83 13.23 -2.02 4.88
N MET A 84 12.88 -2.83 5.86
CA MET A 84 13.56 -2.82 7.14
C MET A 84 15.05 -3.12 6.97
N LYS A 85 15.39 -4.14 6.18
CA LYS A 85 16.79 -4.50 5.92
C LYS A 85 17.55 -3.34 5.27
N LYS A 86 16.95 -2.67 4.31
CA LYS A 86 17.54 -1.50 3.66
C LYS A 86 17.80 -0.37 4.66
N LYS A 87 16.82 -0.10 5.51
CA LYS A 87 16.93 0.96 6.52
C LYS A 87 18.01 0.64 7.53
N MET A 88 18.10 -0.61 7.94
CA MET A 88 19.16 -1.05 8.85
C MET A 88 20.55 -0.88 8.24
N LYS A 89 20.68 -1.23 6.97
CA LYS A 89 21.96 -1.07 6.26
C LYS A 89 22.34 0.40 6.15
N GLU A 90 21.40 1.26 5.79
CA GLU A 90 21.63 2.70 5.73
C GLU A 90 22.06 3.26 7.08
N TYR A 91 21.39 2.82 8.14
CA TYR A 91 21.71 3.22 9.50
C TYR A 91 23.16 2.85 9.86
N GLU A 92 23.57 1.60 9.59
CA GLU A 92 24.91 1.14 9.88
C GLU A 92 25.97 1.91 9.08
N GLU A 93 25.69 2.24 7.82
CA GLU A 93 26.60 3.03 7.00
C GLU A 93 26.77 4.44 7.56
N LEU A 94 25.68 5.08 7.94
CA LEU A 94 25.72 6.41 8.54
C LEU A 94 26.46 6.41 9.87
N LYS A 95 26.26 5.38 10.67
CA LYS A 95 26.94 5.23 11.94
C LYS A 95 28.45 5.13 11.76
N LYS A 96 28.88 4.35 10.77
CA LYS A 96 30.31 4.23 10.43
C LYS A 96 30.91 5.56 10.00
N ASP A 97 30.17 6.35 9.23
CA ASP A 97 30.62 7.66 8.80
C ASP A 97 30.87 8.59 9.99
N ILE A 98 30.01 8.55 10.99
CA ILE A 98 30.18 9.34 12.21
C ILE A 98 31.40 8.86 13.00
N GLU A 99 31.61 7.56 13.10
CA GLU A 99 32.71 6.97 13.88
C GLU A 99 34.08 7.27 13.25
N LYS A 100 34.13 7.55 11.93
CA LYS A 100 35.37 7.88 11.25
C LYS A 100 35.82 9.34 11.42
N GLN A 101 34.98 10.17 11.96
CA GLN A 101 35.29 11.58 12.22
C GLN A 101 35.99 11.74 13.61
#